data_df6314f0487f2abcc2867ab8968d0536
#
_entry.id   df6314f0487f2abcc2867ab8968d0536
#
_cell.length_a   1.000
_cell.length_b   1.000
_cell.length_c   1.000
_cell.angle_alpha   90.00
_cell.angle_beta   90.00
_cell.angle_gamma   90.00
#
_symmetry.space_group_name_H-M   'P 1'
#
loop_
_entity.id
_entity.type
_entity.pdbx_description
1 polymer ?
#
loop_
_entity_poly.entity_id
_entity_poly.type
_entity_poly.pdbx_seq_one_letter_code
_entity_poly.pdbx_strand_id
1 'polypeptide(L)'
;MSAGPPGYYGKVPARGDFLRRRLPAGMADAWDEWLVMLATAVRDGAGDAWPEVWLTAPLWHFVLGAGLAPPDGAAGVLVASVDRVGRMFPFTIVAPCPGLPPDEWTDLVEALALGALEDGFDPDSLDAALAALPPPRAAEAVGPGESVWWCRGSDRVAPGRHMFTGLPDRAACAAMVLGELP
;
A
#
# COMPACT_ATOMS: atom_id res chain seq x y z
N MET A 1 8.10 -4.50 -23.20
CA MET A 1 6.97 -5.38 -22.80
C MET A 1 5.99 -4.51 -22.05
N SER A 2 4.68 -4.54 -22.37
CA SER A 2 3.68 -3.77 -21.64
C SER A 2 3.60 -4.29 -20.21
N ALA A 3 3.70 -3.40 -19.23
CA ALA A 3 3.45 -3.74 -17.83
C ALA A 3 2.00 -4.29 -17.72
N GLY A 4 1.84 -5.41 -17.02
CA GLY A 4 0.51 -5.97 -16.75
C GLY A 4 -0.34 -5.01 -15.89
N PRO A 5 -1.67 -5.28 -15.79
CA PRO A 5 -2.52 -4.48 -14.94
C PRO A 5 -2.09 -4.58 -13.46
N PRO A 6 -2.46 -3.58 -12.63
CA PRO A 6 -2.18 -3.61 -11.20
C PRO A 6 -2.72 -4.86 -10.52
N GLY A 7 -2.00 -5.37 -9.53
CA GLY A 7 -2.42 -6.42 -8.62
C GLY A 7 -2.83 -5.86 -7.26
N TYR A 8 -3.30 -6.74 -6.39
CA TYR A 8 -3.64 -6.38 -5.02
C TYR A 8 -3.37 -7.50 -4.04
N TYR A 9 -3.15 -7.13 -2.79
CA TYR A 9 -2.91 -8.05 -1.68
C TYR A 9 -3.38 -7.46 -0.36
N GLY A 10 -3.99 -8.28 0.47
CA GLY A 10 -4.33 -7.94 1.85
C GLY A 10 -5.72 -8.37 2.26
N LYS A 11 -6.28 -7.68 3.25
CA LYS A 11 -7.60 -7.96 3.80
C LYS A 11 -8.57 -6.83 3.51
N VAL A 12 -9.85 -7.16 3.38
CA VAL A 12 -10.94 -6.19 3.19
C VAL A 12 -12.13 -6.58 4.08
N PRO A 13 -12.98 -5.61 4.50
CA PRO A 13 -14.09 -5.88 5.43
C PRO A 13 -15.11 -6.89 4.91
N ALA A 14 -15.34 -6.93 3.61
CA ALA A 14 -16.29 -7.84 2.99
C ALA A 14 -15.85 -9.32 2.97
N ARG A 15 -14.59 -9.63 3.31
CA ARG A 15 -14.01 -11.00 3.22
C ARG A 15 -13.32 -11.41 4.51
N GLY A 16 -13.38 -12.72 4.81
CA GLY A 16 -12.68 -13.30 5.96
C GLY A 16 -11.25 -13.73 5.65
N ASP A 17 -10.92 -13.97 4.39
CA ASP A 17 -9.63 -14.45 3.93
C ASP A 17 -8.84 -13.36 3.20
N PHE A 18 -7.54 -13.59 3.03
CA PHE A 18 -6.69 -12.73 2.21
C PHE A 18 -7.16 -12.73 0.76
N LEU A 19 -7.16 -11.54 0.17
CA LEU A 19 -7.25 -11.36 -1.27
C LEU A 19 -5.85 -11.25 -1.86
N ARG A 20 -5.61 -11.96 -2.97
CA ARG A 20 -4.34 -11.88 -3.70
C ARG A 20 -4.58 -12.03 -5.19
N ARG A 21 -4.20 -11.01 -5.96
CA ARG A 21 -4.24 -11.05 -7.44
C ARG A 21 -3.06 -10.29 -8.04
N ARG A 22 -2.43 -10.84 -9.07
CA ARG A 22 -1.45 -10.19 -9.95
C ARG A 22 -0.31 -9.42 -9.24
N LEU A 23 0.10 -9.83 -8.06
CA LEU A 23 1.33 -9.26 -7.51
C LEU A 23 2.52 -9.55 -8.44
N PRO A 24 3.48 -8.62 -8.57
CA PRO A 24 4.72 -8.88 -9.31
C PRO A 24 5.37 -10.19 -8.87
N ALA A 25 5.85 -10.97 -9.85
CA ALA A 25 6.50 -12.25 -9.56
C ALA A 25 7.69 -12.06 -8.63
N GLY A 26 7.80 -12.90 -7.59
CA GLY A 26 8.86 -12.83 -6.57
C GLY A 26 8.65 -11.79 -5.47
N MET A 27 7.58 -10.96 -5.54
CA MET A 27 7.31 -9.94 -4.53
C MET A 27 6.48 -10.48 -3.35
N ALA A 28 5.63 -11.47 -3.58
CA ALA A 28 4.53 -11.81 -2.67
C ALA A 28 4.96 -12.14 -1.25
N ASP A 29 5.98 -12.99 -1.08
CA ASP A 29 6.38 -13.48 0.24
C ASP A 29 7.09 -12.36 1.03
N ALA A 30 8.03 -11.65 0.39
CA ALA A 30 8.72 -10.52 1.01
C ALA A 30 7.76 -9.36 1.34
N TRP A 31 6.75 -9.14 0.50
CA TRP A 31 5.72 -8.13 0.74
C TRP A 31 4.83 -8.50 1.92
N ASP A 32 4.39 -9.75 2.00
CA ASP A 32 3.62 -10.26 3.15
C ASP A 32 4.40 -10.13 4.47
N GLU A 33 5.66 -10.57 4.50
CA GLU A 33 6.53 -10.45 5.68
C GLU A 33 6.67 -8.99 6.12
N TRP A 34 6.86 -8.07 5.17
CA TRP A 34 6.96 -6.65 5.48
C TRP A 34 5.64 -6.08 5.99
N LEU A 35 4.49 -6.43 5.42
CA LEU A 35 3.18 -5.99 5.88
C LEU A 35 2.85 -6.52 7.29
N VAL A 36 3.22 -7.76 7.60
CA VAL A 36 3.12 -8.33 8.95
C VAL A 36 3.97 -7.54 9.93
N MET A 37 5.21 -7.22 9.57
CA MET A 37 6.11 -6.41 10.38
C MET A 37 5.55 -5.01 10.63
N LEU A 38 5.01 -4.34 9.59
CA LEU A 38 4.36 -3.03 9.70
C LEU A 38 3.19 -3.07 10.68
N ALA A 39 2.23 -3.99 10.48
CA ALA A 39 1.07 -4.11 11.36
C ALA A 39 1.47 -4.40 12.83
N THR A 40 2.49 -5.23 13.02
CA THR A 40 3.03 -5.55 14.35
C THR A 40 3.70 -4.33 14.98
N ALA A 41 4.51 -3.59 14.21
CA ALA A 41 5.19 -2.39 14.70
C ALA A 41 4.21 -1.32 15.17
N VAL A 42 3.15 -1.07 14.40
CA VAL A 42 2.10 -0.10 14.76
C VAL A 42 1.34 -0.57 16.00
N ARG A 43 0.97 -1.85 16.07
CA ARG A 43 0.28 -2.41 17.24
C ARG A 43 1.11 -2.26 18.52
N ASP A 44 2.39 -2.59 18.46
CA ASP A 44 3.28 -2.53 19.63
C ASP A 44 3.54 -1.08 20.05
N GLY A 45 3.61 -0.14 19.10
CA GLY A 45 3.73 1.29 19.38
C GLY A 45 2.46 1.95 19.91
N ALA A 46 1.30 1.55 19.42
CA ALA A 46 0.01 2.11 19.82
C ALA A 46 -0.55 1.51 21.13
N GLY A 47 -0.11 0.30 21.52
CA GLY A 47 -0.62 -0.38 22.71
C GLY A 47 -2.15 -0.55 22.66
N ASP A 48 -2.83 -0.17 23.74
CA ASP A 48 -4.29 -0.31 23.86
C ASP A 48 -5.06 0.57 22.84
N ALA A 49 -4.45 1.63 22.32
CA ALA A 49 -5.04 2.48 21.29
C ALA A 49 -4.93 1.87 19.85
N TRP A 50 -4.33 0.69 19.70
CA TRP A 50 -4.10 0.04 18.41
C TRP A 50 -5.31 0.06 17.46
N PRO A 51 -6.54 -0.33 17.88
CA PRO A 51 -7.67 -0.37 16.95
C PRO A 51 -8.02 1.02 16.38
N GLU A 52 -8.03 2.04 17.23
CA GLU A 52 -8.33 3.41 16.81
C GLU A 52 -7.23 3.96 15.90
N VAL A 53 -5.96 3.82 16.33
CA VAL A 53 -4.80 4.28 15.56
C VAL A 53 -4.75 3.65 14.17
N TRP A 54 -5.00 2.35 14.07
CA TRP A 54 -5.01 1.62 12.81
C TRP A 54 -6.12 2.09 11.88
N LEU A 55 -7.36 2.14 12.37
CA LEU A 55 -8.53 2.48 11.55
C LEU A 55 -8.60 3.96 11.14
N THR A 56 -7.82 4.83 11.78
CA THR A 56 -7.70 6.25 11.43
C THR A 56 -6.37 6.60 10.74
N ALA A 57 -5.56 5.60 10.42
CA ALA A 57 -4.31 5.78 9.71
C ALA A 57 -4.54 6.37 8.30
N PRO A 58 -3.64 7.23 7.80
CA PRO A 58 -3.76 7.71 6.44
C PRO A 58 -3.50 6.60 5.44
N LEU A 59 -4.05 6.73 4.24
CA LEU A 59 -3.61 5.95 3.09
C LEU A 59 -2.22 6.43 2.68
N TRP A 60 -1.32 5.49 2.46
CA TRP A 60 0.02 5.74 1.97
C TRP A 60 0.16 5.36 0.50
N HIS A 61 0.63 6.29 -0.32
CA HIS A 61 1.15 6.00 -1.64
C HIS A 61 2.61 5.58 -1.52
N PHE A 62 3.07 4.72 -2.43
CA PHE A 62 4.47 4.32 -2.46
C PHE A 62 5.00 4.10 -3.87
N VAL A 63 6.31 4.26 -4.00
CA VAL A 63 7.10 3.77 -5.13
C VAL A 63 8.28 3.01 -4.56
N LEU A 64 8.48 1.83 -5.09
CA LEU A 64 9.61 0.94 -4.79
C LEU A 64 10.53 0.94 -6.01
N GLY A 65 11.78 1.34 -5.83
CA GLY A 65 12.78 1.28 -6.89
C GLY A 65 13.19 -0.14 -7.26
N ALA A 66 13.94 -0.27 -8.33
CA ALA A 66 14.48 -1.55 -8.78
C ALA A 66 15.23 -2.28 -7.64
N GLY A 67 15.04 -3.58 -7.53
CA GLY A 67 15.60 -4.41 -6.46
C GLY A 67 14.70 -4.55 -5.24
N LEU A 68 13.75 -3.63 -4.99
CA LEU A 68 12.72 -3.78 -3.97
C LEU A 68 11.44 -4.43 -4.50
N ALA A 69 11.15 -4.20 -5.77
CA ALA A 69 10.07 -4.88 -6.48
C ALA A 69 10.53 -5.26 -7.90
N PRO A 70 10.41 -6.54 -8.29
CA PRO A 70 10.81 -6.98 -9.62
C PRO A 70 9.77 -6.63 -10.70
N PRO A 71 10.18 -6.50 -12.01
CA PRO A 71 11.57 -6.49 -12.41
C PRO A 71 12.26 -5.13 -12.21
N ASP A 72 11.55 -4.00 -12.36
CA ASP A 72 12.13 -2.66 -12.45
C ASP A 72 11.56 -1.70 -11.42
N GLY A 73 10.83 -2.21 -10.43
CA GLY A 73 10.16 -1.41 -9.42
C GLY A 73 8.64 -1.52 -9.48
N ALA A 74 7.98 -0.91 -8.51
CA ALA A 74 6.53 -0.87 -8.41
C ALA A 74 6.03 0.43 -7.79
N ALA A 75 4.80 0.82 -8.12
CA ALA A 75 4.08 1.90 -7.47
C ALA A 75 2.72 1.41 -6.99
N GLY A 76 2.19 2.03 -5.95
CA GLY A 76 0.90 1.62 -5.42
C GLY A 76 0.43 2.39 -4.22
N VAL A 77 -0.55 1.82 -3.55
CA VAL A 77 -1.15 2.35 -2.32
C VAL A 77 -1.26 1.27 -1.25
N LEU A 78 -1.18 1.71 0.00
CA LEU A 78 -1.38 0.92 1.19
C LEU A 78 -2.41 1.62 2.07
N VAL A 79 -3.45 0.91 2.45
CA VAL A 79 -4.49 1.41 3.36
C VAL A 79 -4.65 0.45 4.53
N ALA A 80 -4.82 1.00 5.72
CA ALA A 80 -5.17 0.21 6.90
C ALA A 80 -6.56 -0.40 6.68
N SER A 81 -6.69 -1.69 6.99
CA SER A 81 -7.91 -2.43 6.74
C SER A 81 -8.18 -3.45 7.83
N VAL A 82 -9.33 -4.09 7.74
CA VAL A 82 -9.80 -5.12 8.66
C VAL A 82 -10.57 -6.17 7.84
N ASP A 83 -10.53 -7.43 8.27
CA ASP A 83 -11.36 -8.45 7.64
C ASP A 83 -12.76 -8.53 8.28
N ARG A 84 -13.61 -9.37 7.71
CA ARG A 84 -15.01 -9.54 8.15
C ARG A 84 -15.18 -9.96 9.62
N VAL A 85 -14.14 -10.53 10.24
CA VAL A 85 -14.15 -10.95 11.66
C VAL A 85 -13.34 -10.02 12.56
N GLY A 86 -12.92 -8.87 12.05
CA GLY A 86 -12.25 -7.83 12.85
C GLY A 86 -10.72 -7.99 12.96
N ARG A 87 -10.08 -8.86 12.17
CA ARG A 87 -8.62 -8.99 12.18
C ARG A 87 -7.99 -7.91 11.29
N MET A 88 -7.18 -7.06 11.90
CA MET A 88 -6.53 -5.91 11.27
C MET A 88 -5.33 -6.35 10.44
N PHE A 89 -5.31 -5.94 9.18
CA PHE A 89 -4.21 -6.13 8.24
C PHE A 89 -4.37 -5.17 7.07
N PRO A 90 -3.28 -4.64 6.48
CA PRO A 90 -3.41 -3.68 5.40
C PRO A 90 -3.97 -4.30 4.12
N PHE A 91 -4.53 -3.44 3.27
CA PHE A 91 -4.84 -3.75 1.89
C PHE A 91 -3.96 -2.91 0.97
N THR A 92 -3.42 -3.50 -0.06
CA THR A 92 -2.49 -2.86 -1.01
C THR A 92 -2.90 -3.09 -2.45
N ILE A 93 -2.74 -2.06 -3.29
CA ILE A 93 -2.77 -2.18 -4.75
C ILE A 93 -1.38 -1.85 -5.25
N VAL A 94 -0.84 -2.69 -6.14
CA VAL A 94 0.54 -2.62 -6.62
C VAL A 94 0.58 -2.78 -8.13
N ALA A 95 1.26 -1.87 -8.83
CA ALA A 95 1.49 -1.94 -10.26
C ALA A 95 2.99 -1.92 -10.57
N PRO A 96 3.47 -2.68 -11.58
CA PRO A 96 4.82 -2.48 -12.08
C PRO A 96 5.02 -1.05 -12.56
N CYS A 97 5.99 -0.33 -11.99
CA CYS A 97 6.30 1.05 -12.33
C CYS A 97 7.73 1.39 -11.88
N PRO A 98 8.59 1.89 -12.76
CA PRO A 98 9.99 2.17 -12.42
C PRO A 98 10.21 3.50 -11.67
N GLY A 99 9.17 4.21 -11.29
CA GLY A 99 9.28 5.50 -10.62
C GLY A 99 7.93 6.11 -10.26
N LEU A 100 7.90 7.39 -9.97
CA LEU A 100 6.71 8.12 -9.55
C LEU A 100 5.69 8.21 -10.69
N PRO A 101 4.49 7.66 -10.53
CA PRO A 101 3.41 7.84 -11.50
C PRO A 101 2.81 9.24 -11.39
N PRO A 102 2.05 9.69 -12.42
CA PRO A 102 1.32 10.96 -12.35
C PRO A 102 0.22 10.92 -11.26
N ASP A 103 -0.12 12.10 -10.73
CA ASP A 103 -1.13 12.24 -9.68
C ASP A 103 -2.49 11.67 -10.10
N GLU A 104 -2.89 11.83 -11.36
CA GLU A 104 -4.16 11.30 -11.86
C GLU A 104 -4.23 9.76 -11.74
N TRP A 105 -3.11 9.08 -11.94
CA TRP A 105 -3.04 7.63 -11.78
C TRP A 105 -3.12 7.24 -10.30
N THR A 106 -2.41 7.96 -9.44
CA THR A 106 -2.45 7.70 -7.98
C THR A 106 -3.82 7.96 -7.39
N ASP A 107 -4.53 9.00 -7.85
CA ASP A 107 -5.89 9.31 -7.43
C ASP A 107 -6.88 8.20 -7.78
N LEU A 108 -6.77 7.63 -8.99
CA LEU A 108 -7.60 6.51 -9.41
C LEU A 108 -7.35 5.25 -8.57
N VAL A 109 -6.09 4.93 -8.30
CA VAL A 109 -5.74 3.75 -7.49
C VAL A 109 -6.14 3.95 -6.03
N GLU A 110 -6.00 5.16 -5.48
CA GLU A 110 -6.49 5.52 -4.16
C GLU A 110 -8.01 5.30 -4.05
N ALA A 111 -8.78 5.82 -5.00
CA ALA A 111 -10.23 5.66 -5.02
C ALA A 111 -10.64 4.17 -5.08
N LEU A 112 -9.94 3.35 -5.86
CA LEU A 112 -10.19 1.91 -5.93
C LEU A 112 -9.83 1.18 -4.61
N ALA A 113 -8.74 1.57 -3.95
CA ALA A 113 -8.35 1.00 -2.67
C ALA A 113 -9.35 1.35 -1.57
N LEU A 114 -9.83 2.59 -1.51
CA LEU A 114 -10.85 3.03 -0.56
C LEU A 114 -12.19 2.33 -0.84
N GLY A 115 -12.59 2.20 -2.11
CA GLY A 115 -13.80 1.46 -2.50
C GLY A 115 -13.75 -0.02 -2.09
N ALA A 116 -12.58 -0.62 -1.97
CA ALA A 116 -12.44 -2.00 -1.49
C ALA A 116 -12.76 -2.15 0.01
N LEU A 117 -12.80 -1.05 0.76
CA LEU A 117 -13.15 -1.05 2.19
C LEU A 117 -14.65 -0.86 2.44
N GLU A 118 -15.43 -0.58 1.42
CA GLU A 118 -16.87 -0.31 1.53
C GLU A 118 -17.69 -1.61 1.65
N ASP A 119 -18.86 -1.48 2.25
CA ASP A 119 -19.85 -2.55 2.28
C ASP A 119 -20.29 -2.92 0.85
N GLY A 120 -20.42 -4.21 0.60
CA GLY A 120 -20.81 -4.70 -0.72
C GLY A 120 -19.67 -4.78 -1.74
N PHE A 121 -18.42 -4.60 -1.30
CA PHE A 121 -17.25 -4.75 -2.16
C PHE A 121 -17.24 -6.12 -2.89
N ASP A 122 -16.98 -6.05 -4.20
CA ASP A 122 -16.83 -7.21 -5.07
C ASP A 122 -15.43 -7.26 -5.69
N PRO A 123 -14.62 -8.31 -5.42
CA PRO A 123 -13.28 -8.46 -5.97
C PRO A 123 -13.23 -8.51 -7.50
N ASP A 124 -14.25 -9.04 -8.16
CA ASP A 124 -14.28 -9.14 -9.63
C ASP A 124 -14.50 -7.76 -10.26
N SER A 125 -15.28 -6.90 -9.63
CA SER A 125 -15.45 -5.49 -10.04
C SER A 125 -14.15 -4.70 -9.87
N LEU A 126 -13.44 -4.88 -8.75
CA LEU A 126 -12.10 -4.28 -8.58
C LEU A 126 -11.12 -4.77 -9.63
N ASP A 127 -11.14 -6.07 -9.90
CA ASP A 127 -10.26 -6.71 -10.89
C ASP A 127 -10.46 -6.12 -12.30
N ALA A 128 -11.72 -5.95 -12.70
CA ALA A 128 -12.08 -5.32 -13.96
C ALA A 128 -11.67 -3.85 -14.02
N ALA A 129 -11.88 -3.09 -12.95
CA ALA A 129 -11.48 -1.69 -12.86
C ALA A 129 -9.96 -1.52 -12.96
N LEU A 130 -9.19 -2.33 -12.24
CA LEU A 130 -7.73 -2.32 -12.30
C LEU A 130 -7.20 -2.72 -13.69
N ALA A 131 -7.85 -3.68 -14.35
CA ALA A 131 -7.48 -4.09 -15.71
C ALA A 131 -7.78 -3.01 -16.77
N ALA A 132 -8.72 -2.12 -16.50
CA ALA A 132 -9.06 -1.00 -17.37
C ALA A 132 -8.16 0.23 -17.17
N LEU A 133 -7.39 0.29 -16.09
CA LEU A 133 -6.46 1.39 -15.85
C LEU A 133 -5.33 1.38 -16.89
N PRO A 134 -4.93 2.57 -17.39
CA PRO A 134 -3.70 2.66 -18.16
C PRO A 134 -2.51 2.28 -17.27
N PRO A 135 -1.49 1.61 -17.81
CA PRO A 135 -0.28 1.32 -17.05
C PRO A 135 0.35 2.64 -16.57
N PRO A 136 0.83 2.70 -15.31
CA PRO A 136 1.47 3.90 -14.79
C PRO A 136 2.72 4.22 -15.60
N ARG A 137 2.86 5.49 -15.96
CA ARG A 137 4.05 6.01 -16.63
C ARG A 137 4.86 6.81 -15.61
N ALA A 138 6.08 6.37 -15.33
CA ALA A 138 6.94 7.10 -14.42
C ALA A 138 7.25 8.50 -14.95
N ALA A 139 6.93 9.52 -14.16
CA ALA A 139 7.31 10.90 -14.43
C ALA A 139 8.70 11.22 -13.89
N GLU A 140 9.09 10.56 -12.81
CA GLU A 140 10.39 10.72 -12.13
C GLU A 140 10.89 9.35 -11.68
N ALA A 141 12.17 9.06 -11.93
CA ALA A 141 12.78 7.80 -11.53
C ALA A 141 13.03 7.76 -10.02
N VAL A 142 12.84 6.57 -9.41
CA VAL A 142 13.30 6.27 -8.05
C VAL A 142 14.52 5.37 -8.15
N GLY A 143 15.55 5.68 -7.35
CA GLY A 143 16.83 4.97 -7.39
C GLY A 143 16.71 3.48 -7.04
N PRO A 144 17.61 2.64 -7.56
CA PRO A 144 17.64 1.23 -7.17
C PRO A 144 17.83 1.07 -5.66
N GLY A 145 17.04 0.20 -5.04
CA GLY A 145 17.08 -0.03 -3.60
C GLY A 145 16.49 1.10 -2.75
N GLU A 146 15.89 2.12 -3.35
CA GLU A 146 15.19 3.20 -2.65
C GLU A 146 13.68 3.04 -2.71
N SER A 147 12.98 3.60 -1.73
CA SER A 147 11.53 3.72 -1.76
C SER A 147 11.07 5.12 -1.37
N VAL A 148 9.99 5.58 -1.98
CA VAL A 148 9.35 6.87 -1.69
C VAL A 148 7.95 6.61 -1.20
N TRP A 149 7.58 7.22 -0.08
CA TRP A 149 6.27 7.08 0.56
C TRP A 149 5.67 8.45 0.83
N TRP A 150 4.38 8.64 0.53
CA TRP A 150 3.69 9.90 0.83
C TRP A 150 2.23 9.65 1.20
N CYS A 151 1.69 10.55 1.99
CA CYS A 151 0.28 10.56 2.35
C CYS A 151 -0.30 11.98 2.33
N ARG A 152 -1.61 12.08 2.24
CA ARG A 152 -2.36 13.35 2.35
C ARG A 152 -2.68 13.72 3.79
N GLY A 153 -2.21 12.90 4.72
CA GLY A 153 -2.42 13.09 6.15
C GLY A 153 -3.70 12.49 6.67
N SER A 154 -3.86 12.59 7.98
CA SER A 154 -5.05 12.25 8.77
C SER A 154 -5.07 13.16 10.00
N ASP A 155 -6.02 12.97 10.91
CA ASP A 155 -6.07 13.74 12.16
C ASP A 155 -4.80 13.58 13.02
N ARG A 156 -4.08 12.50 12.87
CA ARG A 156 -2.88 12.14 13.64
C ARG A 156 -1.58 12.35 12.87
N VAL A 157 -1.61 12.14 11.57
CA VAL A 157 -0.42 12.15 10.70
C VAL A 157 -0.48 13.35 9.77
N ALA A 158 0.54 14.21 9.79
CA ALA A 158 0.64 15.32 8.85
C ALA A 158 0.86 14.84 7.41
N PRO A 159 0.37 15.56 6.39
CA PRO A 159 0.75 15.29 5.01
C PRO A 159 2.28 15.36 4.85
N GLY A 160 2.85 14.40 4.13
CA GLY A 160 4.30 14.38 3.95
C GLY A 160 4.74 13.39 2.89
N ARG A 161 6.00 13.55 2.46
CA ARG A 161 6.72 12.65 1.54
C ARG A 161 8.07 12.30 2.14
N HIS A 162 8.37 11.01 2.21
CA HIS A 162 9.57 10.48 2.84
C HIS A 162 10.27 9.50 1.89
N MET A 163 11.59 9.50 1.93
CA MET A 163 12.42 8.59 1.16
C MET A 163 13.22 7.68 2.09
N PHE A 164 13.28 6.41 1.75
CA PHE A 164 14.02 5.40 2.51
C PHE A 164 14.98 4.64 1.61
N THR A 165 16.11 4.22 2.16
CA THR A 165 16.92 3.15 1.59
C THR A 165 16.29 1.82 2.00
N GLY A 166 15.84 1.03 1.04
CA GLY A 166 15.04 -0.16 1.31
C GLY A 166 13.55 0.14 1.52
N LEU A 167 12.83 -0.82 2.07
CA LEU A 167 11.51 -0.60 2.65
C LEU A 167 11.65 0.09 4.01
N PRO A 168 10.64 0.89 4.45
CA PRO A 168 10.62 1.42 5.82
C PRO A 168 10.86 0.30 6.84
N ASP A 169 11.79 0.51 7.73
CA ASP A 169 12.07 -0.42 8.81
C ASP A 169 10.96 -0.40 9.89
N ARG A 170 11.11 -1.24 10.93
CA ARG A 170 10.10 -1.35 11.98
C ARG A 170 9.81 -0.02 12.68
N ALA A 171 10.81 0.79 12.95
CA ALA A 171 10.63 2.09 13.61
C ALA A 171 9.94 3.09 12.69
N ALA A 172 10.35 3.16 11.42
CA ALA A 172 9.71 4.00 10.41
C ALA A 172 8.26 3.57 10.16
N CYS A 173 7.96 2.29 10.10
CA CYS A 173 6.58 1.78 9.95
C CYS A 173 5.67 2.22 11.09
N ALA A 174 6.13 2.14 12.35
CA ALA A 174 5.38 2.66 13.49
C ALA A 174 5.17 4.19 13.37
N ALA A 175 6.24 4.93 13.09
CA ALA A 175 6.21 6.38 12.97
C ALA A 175 5.29 6.89 11.84
N MET A 176 5.21 6.18 10.71
CA MET A 176 4.29 6.48 9.60
C MET A 176 2.82 6.54 10.05
N VAL A 177 2.41 5.66 10.95
CA VAL A 177 1.02 5.56 11.39
C VAL A 177 0.76 6.32 12.69
N LEU A 178 1.77 6.44 13.56
CA LEU A 178 1.67 7.19 14.81
C LEU A 178 1.85 8.71 14.64
N GLY A 179 2.28 9.18 13.45
CA GLY A 179 2.53 10.59 13.18
C GLY A 179 3.85 11.10 13.75
N GLU A 180 4.84 10.24 13.85
CA GLU A 180 6.15 10.51 14.45
C GLU A 180 7.30 10.59 13.42
N LEU A 181 6.96 10.56 12.11
CA LEU A 181 7.96 10.82 11.07
C LEU A 181 8.38 12.30 11.10
N PRO A 182 9.69 12.56 10.95
CA PRO A 182 10.25 13.92 10.93
C PRO A 182 9.82 14.72 9.68
#